data_b4917a73552f256841e8f1ab488cbf24
#
_entry.id   b4917a73552f256841e8f1ab488cbf24
#
_cell.length_a   1.000
_cell.length_b   1.000
_cell.length_c   1.000
_cell.angle_alpha   90.00
_cell.angle_beta   90.00
_cell.angle_gamma   90.00
#
_symmetry.space_group_name_H-M   'P 1'
#
loop_
_entity.id
_entity.type
_entity.pdbx_description
1 polymer ?
#
loop_
_entity_poly.entity_id
_entity_poly.type
_entity_poly.pdbx_seq_one_letter_code
_entity_poly.pdbx_strand_id
1 'polypeptide(L)'
;MTNLEDRLQQPMTGDDSFLYHYTSLSSACKIFESNSLKLSNLTNTNDPLDFFSPENCGFSSCGDIDYKKVFYELRLSGQKRRNYVRMLCFCKDLFCTSEEWKNEKNQDFADNLLFKGWARSRMWAQYADNHSGACLVFYKSEFQKAFKSLSNDDVEILSDRAINYTNYLAELETSLEDINSGARVIYDYSSFYLEEDKKKFLFQKCQDYRDENEYRFCLINRALNSPDEAMFVNYGTSLKAVILGQRFSTSLNLATPDNVEQFKIMWTFGRPSLLKIK
;
A
#
# COMPACT_ATOMS: atom_id res chain seq x y z
N MET A 1 -5.96 26.82 13.32
CA MET A 1 -5.62 25.57 12.63
C MET A 1 -4.18 25.25 12.95
N THR A 2 -3.88 24.08 13.49
CA THR A 2 -2.50 23.62 13.70
C THR A 2 -1.79 23.55 12.35
N ASN A 3 -0.56 24.03 12.26
CA ASN A 3 0.21 23.97 11.02
C ASN A 3 0.59 22.52 10.67
N LEU A 4 1.09 22.27 9.46
CA LEU A 4 1.41 20.91 9.01
C LEU A 4 2.56 20.30 9.84
N GLU A 5 3.58 21.08 10.16
CA GLU A 5 4.71 20.67 10.98
C GLU A 5 4.26 20.17 12.35
N ASP A 6 3.40 20.95 13.05
CA ASP A 6 2.83 20.55 14.33
C ASP A 6 2.09 19.21 14.21
N ARG A 7 1.26 19.04 13.18
CA ARG A 7 0.50 17.80 12.97
C ARG A 7 1.40 16.58 12.69
N LEU A 8 2.48 16.77 11.95
CA LEU A 8 3.44 15.70 11.68
C LEU A 8 4.26 15.32 12.92
N GLN A 9 4.51 16.27 13.83
CA GLN A 9 5.31 16.08 15.04
C GLN A 9 4.48 15.94 16.32
N GLN A 10 3.14 16.07 16.26
CA GLN A 10 2.31 15.79 17.41
C GLN A 10 2.32 14.29 17.72
N PRO A 11 2.47 13.91 18.99
CA PRO A 11 2.23 12.55 19.44
C PRO A 11 0.80 12.12 19.06
N MET A 12 0.59 10.84 18.96
CA MET A 12 -0.60 10.24 18.37
C MET A 12 -1.92 10.80 18.91
N THR A 13 -2.60 11.58 18.07
CA THR A 13 -3.95 12.10 18.34
C THR A 13 -5.06 11.28 17.65
N GLY A 14 -4.73 10.15 17.03
CA GLY A 14 -5.69 9.38 16.22
C GLY A 14 -6.00 10.02 14.86
N ASP A 15 -5.10 10.86 14.34
CA ASP A 15 -5.28 11.53 13.05
C ASP A 15 -4.90 10.58 11.90
N ASP A 16 -5.89 9.87 11.32
CA ASP A 16 -5.74 9.01 10.13
C ASP A 16 -5.74 9.84 8.83
N SER A 17 -5.27 11.09 8.90
CA SER A 17 -5.33 12.02 7.76
C SER A 17 -4.18 11.87 6.78
N PHE A 18 -3.08 11.25 7.19
CA PHE A 18 -1.87 11.18 6.39
C PHE A 18 -1.59 9.77 5.84
N LEU A 19 -1.04 9.76 4.63
CA LEU A 19 -0.45 8.60 3.98
C LEU A 19 1.01 8.92 3.64
N TYR A 20 1.89 7.94 3.81
CA TYR A 20 3.33 8.10 3.65
C TYR A 20 3.85 7.14 2.58
N HIS A 21 4.49 7.69 1.54
CA HIS A 21 5.06 6.90 0.45
C HIS A 21 6.57 7.04 0.43
N TYR A 22 7.26 5.98 0.79
CA TYR A 22 8.72 5.91 0.77
C TYR A 22 9.24 5.61 -0.61
N THR A 23 10.27 6.32 -1.04
CA THR A 23 10.80 6.17 -2.40
C THR A 23 12.25 6.63 -2.51
N SER A 24 12.93 6.22 -3.59
CA SER A 24 14.26 6.75 -3.92
C SER A 24 14.18 8.22 -4.32
N LEU A 25 15.29 8.95 -4.23
CA LEU A 25 15.34 10.34 -4.72
C LEU A 25 15.04 10.42 -6.22
N SER A 26 15.57 9.50 -7.02
CA SER A 26 15.34 9.47 -8.46
C SER A 26 13.86 9.27 -8.80
N SER A 27 13.18 8.42 -8.02
CA SER A 27 11.73 8.22 -8.18
C SER A 27 10.93 9.43 -7.69
N ALA A 28 11.35 10.07 -6.59
CA ALA A 28 10.71 11.30 -6.10
C ALA A 28 10.76 12.41 -7.17
N CYS A 29 11.90 12.64 -7.82
CA CYS A 29 11.99 13.59 -8.93
C CYS A 29 10.99 13.29 -10.05
N LYS A 30 10.91 12.04 -10.50
CA LYS A 30 9.94 11.62 -11.54
C LYS A 30 8.49 11.83 -11.12
N ILE A 31 8.17 11.57 -9.85
CA ILE A 31 6.84 11.80 -9.28
C ILE A 31 6.49 13.30 -9.32
N PHE A 32 7.44 14.18 -8.98
CA PHE A 32 7.21 15.63 -9.04
C PHE A 32 7.07 16.13 -10.48
N GLU A 33 7.95 15.70 -11.38
CA GLU A 33 7.92 16.07 -12.81
C GLU A 33 6.61 15.64 -13.47
N SER A 34 6.12 14.43 -13.19
CA SER A 34 4.89 13.88 -13.79
C SER A 34 3.61 14.24 -13.01
N ASN A 35 3.73 14.82 -11.83
CA ASN A 35 2.62 15.05 -10.88
C ASN A 35 1.78 13.78 -10.64
N SER A 36 2.43 12.60 -10.67
CA SER A 36 1.72 11.32 -10.60
C SER A 36 2.52 10.23 -9.89
N LEU A 37 1.78 9.28 -9.32
CA LEU A 37 2.31 8.04 -8.75
C LEU A 37 2.02 6.88 -9.68
N LYS A 38 3.03 6.03 -9.91
CA LYS A 38 2.88 4.80 -10.67
C LYS A 38 2.20 3.73 -9.80
N LEU A 39 1.14 3.12 -10.33
CA LEU A 39 0.54 1.94 -9.72
C LEU A 39 1.35 0.69 -10.10
N SER A 40 1.65 -0.12 -9.12
CA SER A 40 2.35 -1.39 -9.31
C SER A 40 1.38 -2.51 -9.70
N ASN A 41 1.86 -3.48 -10.44
CA ASN A 41 1.17 -4.75 -10.61
C ASN A 41 1.47 -5.69 -9.42
N LEU A 42 0.76 -6.81 -9.34
CA LEU A 42 0.94 -7.79 -8.27
C LEU A 42 2.30 -8.50 -8.30
N THR A 43 3.00 -8.51 -9.44
CA THR A 43 4.27 -9.22 -9.58
C THR A 43 5.47 -8.43 -9.08
N ASN A 44 5.29 -7.13 -8.80
CA ASN A 44 6.35 -6.23 -8.34
C ASN A 44 6.29 -5.97 -6.83
N THR A 45 5.54 -6.77 -6.09
CA THR A 45 5.49 -6.72 -4.64
C THR A 45 6.57 -7.62 -4.03
N ASN A 46 6.94 -7.37 -2.80
CA ASN A 46 7.95 -8.16 -2.09
C ASN A 46 7.33 -9.19 -1.13
N ASP A 47 6.02 -9.22 -0.97
CA ASP A 47 5.33 -10.24 -0.18
C ASP A 47 4.96 -11.45 -1.06
N PRO A 48 5.43 -12.66 -0.72
CA PRO A 48 5.03 -13.88 -1.43
C PRO A 48 3.52 -14.10 -1.50
N LEU A 49 2.73 -13.58 -0.57
CA LEU A 49 1.27 -13.69 -0.61
C LEU A 49 0.65 -12.90 -1.77
N ASP A 50 1.22 -11.78 -2.15
CA ASP A 50 0.76 -11.00 -3.31
C ASP A 50 1.05 -11.73 -4.63
N PHE A 51 2.09 -12.59 -4.68
CA PHE A 51 2.40 -13.45 -5.84
C PHE A 51 1.64 -14.74 -5.86
N PHE A 52 0.86 -15.01 -4.81
CA PHE A 52 0.20 -16.27 -4.68
C PHE A 52 -0.57 -16.61 -5.96
N SER A 53 -0.22 -17.74 -6.55
CA SER A 53 -0.92 -18.29 -7.70
C SER A 53 -1.78 -19.45 -7.22
N PRO A 54 -3.09 -19.39 -7.45
CA PRO A 54 -3.98 -20.49 -7.11
C PRO A 54 -3.58 -21.84 -7.74
N GLU A 55 -2.81 -21.80 -8.83
CA GLU A 55 -2.27 -23.00 -9.48
C GLU A 55 -1.28 -23.78 -8.59
N ASN A 56 -0.74 -23.15 -7.52
CA ASN A 56 0.15 -23.79 -6.55
C ASN A 56 -0.59 -24.28 -5.29
N CYS A 57 -1.92 -24.17 -5.25
CA CYS A 57 -2.73 -24.67 -4.15
C CYS A 57 -2.88 -26.18 -4.18
N GLY A 58 -2.80 -26.80 -3.02
CA GLY A 58 -3.32 -28.14 -2.83
C GLY A 58 -4.86 -28.12 -2.74
N PHE A 59 -5.50 -29.06 -3.38
CA PHE A 59 -6.95 -29.27 -3.26
C PHE A 59 -7.21 -30.51 -2.41
N SER A 60 -8.16 -30.40 -1.48
CA SER A 60 -8.83 -31.56 -0.93
C SER A 60 -10.28 -31.55 -1.39
N SER A 61 -10.78 -32.63 -1.96
CA SER A 61 -12.16 -32.73 -2.39
C SER A 61 -12.77 -34.09 -2.04
N CYS A 62 -14.07 -34.08 -1.83
CA CYS A 62 -14.88 -35.28 -1.55
C CYS A 62 -15.69 -35.71 -2.79
N GLY A 63 -15.13 -35.69 -4.00
CA GLY A 63 -15.85 -36.08 -5.21
C GLY A 63 -14.98 -36.18 -6.45
N ASP A 64 -15.55 -36.64 -7.56
CA ASP A 64 -14.89 -36.70 -8.87
C ASP A 64 -14.73 -35.29 -9.43
N ILE A 65 -13.48 -34.80 -9.42
CA ILE A 65 -13.12 -33.50 -9.98
C ILE A 65 -12.21 -33.68 -11.17
N ASP A 66 -12.51 -32.97 -12.26
CA ASP A 66 -11.54 -32.79 -13.35
C ASP A 66 -10.47 -31.78 -12.95
N TYR A 67 -9.44 -32.29 -12.27
CA TYR A 67 -8.31 -31.47 -11.82
C TYR A 67 -7.63 -30.70 -12.95
N LYS A 68 -7.59 -31.24 -14.18
CA LYS A 68 -6.96 -30.55 -15.31
C LYS A 68 -7.73 -29.29 -15.66
N LYS A 69 -9.05 -29.38 -15.68
CA LYS A 69 -9.92 -28.24 -15.94
C LYS A 69 -9.79 -27.18 -14.85
N VAL A 70 -9.82 -27.59 -13.58
CA VAL A 70 -9.67 -26.69 -12.43
C VAL A 70 -8.33 -25.95 -12.48
N PHE A 71 -7.22 -26.66 -12.68
CA PHE A 71 -5.91 -26.03 -12.80
C PHE A 71 -5.81 -25.06 -13.99
N TYR A 72 -6.40 -25.42 -15.12
CA TYR A 72 -6.44 -24.55 -16.29
C TYR A 72 -7.17 -23.23 -15.99
N GLU A 73 -8.37 -23.29 -15.39
CA GLU A 73 -9.14 -22.11 -15.03
C GLU A 73 -8.43 -21.25 -13.97
N LEU A 74 -7.84 -21.87 -12.96
CA LEU A 74 -7.05 -21.16 -11.95
C LEU A 74 -5.86 -20.43 -12.56
N ARG A 75 -5.16 -21.06 -13.51
CA ARG A 75 -4.05 -20.45 -14.23
C ARG A 75 -4.49 -19.24 -15.04
N LEU A 76 -5.58 -19.37 -15.81
CA LEU A 76 -6.13 -18.25 -16.58
C LEU A 76 -6.51 -17.08 -15.68
N SER A 77 -7.15 -17.39 -14.57
CA SER A 77 -7.55 -16.41 -13.58
C SER A 77 -6.33 -15.69 -12.96
N GLY A 78 -5.29 -16.44 -12.59
CA GLY A 78 -4.05 -15.85 -12.09
C GLY A 78 -3.37 -14.92 -13.11
N GLN A 79 -3.38 -15.28 -14.40
CA GLN A 79 -2.87 -14.41 -15.46
C GLN A 79 -3.68 -13.11 -15.59
N LYS A 80 -5.01 -13.19 -15.61
CA LYS A 80 -5.89 -12.01 -15.66
C LYS A 80 -5.63 -11.09 -14.46
N ARG A 81 -5.48 -11.65 -13.27
CA ARG A 81 -5.14 -10.88 -12.06
C ARG A 81 -3.84 -10.10 -12.22
N ARG A 82 -2.78 -10.76 -12.66
CA ARG A 82 -1.49 -10.10 -12.89
C ARG A 82 -1.59 -8.99 -13.93
N ASN A 83 -2.40 -9.19 -14.98
CA ASN A 83 -2.54 -8.21 -16.05
C ASN A 83 -3.34 -6.99 -15.62
N TYR A 84 -4.46 -7.18 -14.95
CA TYR A 84 -5.48 -6.15 -14.77
C TYR A 84 -5.42 -5.45 -13.42
N VAL A 85 -5.01 -6.12 -12.35
CA VAL A 85 -4.95 -5.50 -11.02
C VAL A 85 -3.77 -4.56 -10.91
N ARG A 86 -4.02 -3.37 -10.41
CA ARG A 86 -3.01 -2.38 -10.06
C ARG A 86 -3.21 -1.93 -8.62
N MET A 87 -2.11 -1.71 -7.94
CA MET A 87 -2.12 -1.27 -6.55
C MET A 87 -1.13 -0.14 -6.29
N LEU A 88 -1.41 0.60 -5.24
CA LEU A 88 -0.51 1.60 -4.68
C LEU A 88 -0.52 1.50 -3.17
N CYS A 89 0.67 1.42 -2.59
CA CYS A 89 0.88 1.15 -1.17
C CYS A 89 1.45 2.37 -0.47
N PHE A 90 0.91 2.65 0.71
CA PHE A 90 1.38 3.69 1.61
C PHE A 90 1.59 3.10 3.00
N CYS A 91 2.44 3.73 3.79
CA CYS A 91 2.48 3.54 5.22
C CYS A 91 1.51 4.55 5.88
N LYS A 92 0.96 4.21 7.03
CA LYS A 92 0.14 5.13 7.84
C LYS A 92 0.63 5.19 9.29
N ASP A 93 0.12 6.15 10.06
CA ASP A 93 0.37 6.21 11.50
C ASP A 93 -0.20 4.97 12.20
N LEU A 94 0.52 4.43 13.18
CA LEU A 94 0.01 3.38 14.04
C LEU A 94 -0.94 4.00 15.07
N PHE A 95 -2.12 3.41 15.17
CA PHE A 95 -3.04 3.67 16.27
C PHE A 95 -2.90 2.55 17.29
N CYS A 96 -2.48 2.89 18.49
CA CYS A 96 -2.64 1.98 19.60
C CYS A 96 -3.97 2.25 20.31
N THR A 97 -4.72 1.20 20.56
CA THR A 97 -5.90 1.33 21.40
C THR A 97 -5.50 1.65 22.84
N SER A 98 -6.32 2.42 23.52
CA SER A 98 -6.04 2.94 24.86
C SER A 98 -5.73 1.88 25.94
N GLU A 99 -5.99 0.60 25.68
CA GLU A 99 -5.76 -0.48 26.63
C GLU A 99 -4.35 -1.07 26.55
N GLU A 100 -3.76 -1.15 25.37
CA GLU A 100 -2.37 -1.59 25.20
C GLU A 100 -1.39 -0.58 25.84
N TRP A 101 -1.76 0.71 25.88
CA TRP A 101 -0.96 1.80 26.43
C TRP A 101 -1.07 1.95 27.94
N LYS A 102 -2.19 1.60 28.54
CA LYS A 102 -2.43 1.73 29.99
C LYS A 102 -1.58 0.75 30.81
N ASN A 103 -1.08 -0.31 30.19
CA ASN A 103 -0.28 -1.33 30.86
C ASN A 103 1.23 -1.04 30.87
N GLU A 104 1.72 -0.12 30.06
CA GLU A 104 3.12 0.28 30.09
C GLU A 104 3.27 1.58 30.88
N LYS A 105 3.88 1.47 32.05
CA LYS A 105 4.09 2.54 33.04
C LYS A 105 5.01 3.69 32.58
N ASN A 106 5.20 3.91 31.28
CA ASN A 106 6.10 4.91 30.74
C ASN A 106 5.33 6.09 30.13
N GLN A 107 5.23 7.19 30.87
CA GLN A 107 4.80 8.50 30.39
C GLN A 107 5.60 9.00 29.16
N ASP A 108 6.82 8.50 28.93
CA ASP A 108 7.66 8.79 27.77
C ASP A 108 7.08 8.26 26.43
N PHE A 109 6.05 7.43 26.48
CA PHE A 109 5.45 6.84 25.31
C PHE A 109 4.55 7.82 24.52
N ALA A 110 3.87 8.73 25.24
CA ALA A 110 3.00 9.74 24.62
C ALA A 110 3.76 10.69 23.68
N ASP A 111 5.05 10.91 23.96
CA ASP A 111 5.91 11.77 23.15
C ASP A 111 6.67 11.01 22.04
N ASN A 112 6.38 9.72 21.86
CA ASN A 112 7.16 8.88 20.96
C ASN A 112 6.65 8.96 19.52
N LEU A 113 7.38 9.69 18.68
CA LEU A 113 7.10 9.80 17.26
C LEU A 113 7.36 8.50 16.46
N LEU A 114 7.85 7.45 17.09
CA LEU A 114 8.08 6.15 16.43
C LEU A 114 6.81 5.52 15.83
N PHE A 115 5.63 5.95 16.26
CA PHE A 115 4.35 5.51 15.72
C PHE A 115 3.91 6.26 14.46
N LYS A 116 4.57 7.35 14.15
CA LYS A 116 4.32 8.07 12.91
C LYS A 116 4.74 7.26 11.71
N GLY A 117 3.91 7.27 10.68
CA GLY A 117 4.18 6.52 9.45
C GLY A 117 5.48 6.96 8.76
N TRP A 118 5.92 8.21 8.95
CA TRP A 118 7.20 8.68 8.44
C TRP A 118 8.42 8.24 9.29
N ALA A 119 8.22 7.74 10.51
CA ALA A 119 9.30 7.39 11.44
C ALA A 119 9.67 5.89 11.41
N ARG A 120 9.34 5.17 10.35
CA ARG A 120 9.61 3.73 10.21
C ARG A 120 11.02 3.48 9.69
N SER A 121 11.97 3.19 10.57
CA SER A 121 13.39 2.97 10.20
C SER A 121 13.55 1.87 9.14
N ARG A 122 12.78 0.77 9.23
CA ARG A 122 12.78 -0.30 8.23
C ARG A 122 12.33 0.19 6.86
N MET A 123 11.29 1.02 6.79
CA MET A 123 10.81 1.60 5.53
C MET A 123 11.86 2.52 4.88
N TRP A 124 12.57 3.30 5.69
CA TRP A 124 13.69 4.11 5.23
C TRP A 124 14.82 3.26 4.64
N ALA A 125 15.14 2.15 5.30
CA ALA A 125 16.19 1.25 4.83
C ALA A 125 15.78 0.53 3.52
N GLN A 126 14.56 0.05 3.45
CA GLN A 126 14.09 -0.84 2.37
C GLN A 126 13.62 -0.09 1.12
N TYR A 127 12.91 1.04 1.29
CA TYR A 127 12.23 1.74 0.19
C TYR A 127 12.77 3.13 -0.12
N ALA A 128 13.61 3.70 0.75
CA ALA A 128 14.14 5.05 0.59
C ALA A 128 15.68 5.06 0.51
N ASP A 129 16.24 4.26 -0.38
CA ASP A 129 17.69 4.19 -0.67
C ASP A 129 18.53 4.14 0.61
N ASN A 130 18.20 3.25 1.54
CA ASN A 130 18.93 3.10 2.80
C ASN A 130 19.11 4.44 3.54
N HIS A 131 18.01 5.16 3.79
CA HIS A 131 17.92 6.45 4.48
C HIS A 131 18.46 7.66 3.68
N SER A 132 18.75 7.53 2.38
CA SER A 132 19.15 8.67 1.53
C SER A 132 18.02 9.17 0.61
N GLY A 133 16.92 8.43 0.51
CA GLY A 133 15.75 8.75 -0.29
C GLY A 133 14.78 9.72 0.38
N ALA A 134 13.51 9.60 0.04
CA ALA A 134 12.43 10.47 0.51
C ALA A 134 11.21 9.70 0.99
N CYS A 135 10.44 10.35 1.86
CA CYS A 135 9.09 9.95 2.25
C CYS A 135 8.13 11.07 1.87
N LEU A 136 7.20 10.78 0.97
CA LEU A 136 6.20 11.72 0.48
C LEU A 136 4.96 11.64 1.37
N VAL A 137 4.44 12.79 1.81
CA VAL A 137 3.31 12.90 2.75
C VAL A 137 2.09 13.41 2.01
N PHE A 138 1.03 12.61 1.99
CA PHE A 138 -0.22 12.94 1.30
C PHE A 138 -1.37 13.09 2.30
N TYR A 139 -2.30 14.02 2.03
CA TYR A 139 -3.60 14.00 2.68
C TYR A 139 -4.45 12.87 2.11
N LYS A 140 -4.84 11.93 2.99
CA LYS A 140 -5.59 10.72 2.64
C LYS A 140 -6.89 11.03 1.91
N SER A 141 -7.70 11.95 2.43
CA SER A 141 -9.00 12.28 1.84
C SER A 141 -8.91 12.90 0.45
N GLU A 142 -7.88 13.71 0.20
CA GLU A 142 -7.64 14.30 -1.12
C GLU A 142 -7.12 13.26 -2.10
N PHE A 143 -6.21 12.39 -1.64
CA PHE A 143 -5.69 11.31 -2.46
C PHE A 143 -6.78 10.28 -2.82
N GLN A 144 -7.66 9.94 -1.87
CA GLN A 144 -8.82 9.07 -2.14
C GLN A 144 -9.72 9.63 -3.25
N LYS A 145 -9.95 10.95 -3.28
CA LYS A 145 -10.71 11.59 -4.36
C LYS A 145 -9.99 11.46 -5.71
N ALA A 146 -8.69 11.73 -5.73
CA ALA A 146 -7.87 11.58 -6.93
C ALA A 146 -7.85 10.14 -7.44
N PHE A 147 -7.73 9.15 -6.55
CA PHE A 147 -7.77 7.75 -6.92
C PHE A 147 -9.14 7.32 -7.46
N LYS A 148 -10.23 7.73 -6.81
CA LYS A 148 -11.61 7.44 -7.26
C LYS A 148 -11.94 8.04 -8.62
N SER A 149 -11.32 9.16 -8.99
CA SER A 149 -11.52 9.77 -10.31
C SER A 149 -10.94 8.97 -11.48
N LEU A 150 -10.16 7.92 -11.23
CA LEU A 150 -9.70 6.98 -12.26
C LEU A 150 -10.80 6.06 -12.78
N SER A 151 -11.91 5.92 -12.06
CA SER A 151 -13.02 5.04 -12.43
C SER A 151 -13.65 5.45 -13.76
N ASN A 152 -13.81 4.47 -14.66
CA ASN A 152 -14.48 4.59 -15.95
C ASN A 152 -14.94 3.21 -16.41
N ASP A 153 -15.36 3.04 -17.67
CA ASP A 153 -15.88 1.78 -18.20
C ASP A 153 -14.86 0.62 -18.12
N ASP A 154 -13.57 0.93 -18.24
CA ASP A 154 -12.49 -0.07 -18.18
C ASP A 154 -11.85 -0.18 -16.79
N VAL A 155 -11.98 0.85 -15.95
CA VAL A 155 -11.32 0.96 -14.65
C VAL A 155 -12.32 0.88 -13.52
N GLU A 156 -12.21 -0.16 -12.72
CA GLU A 156 -13.02 -0.40 -11.53
C GLU A 156 -12.20 -0.22 -10.27
N ILE A 157 -12.63 0.68 -9.39
CA ILE A 157 -12.01 0.85 -8.06
C ILE A 157 -12.50 -0.28 -7.14
N LEU A 158 -11.58 -1.14 -6.71
CA LEU A 158 -11.91 -2.26 -5.84
C LEU A 158 -12.10 -1.80 -4.39
N SER A 159 -11.09 -1.18 -3.84
CA SER A 159 -11.12 -0.65 -2.47
C SER A 159 -9.87 0.18 -2.17
N ASP A 160 -9.94 0.93 -1.08
CA ASP A 160 -8.79 1.49 -0.39
C ASP A 160 -8.95 1.23 1.11
N ARG A 161 -8.02 0.47 1.70
CA ARG A 161 -8.07 0.08 3.12
C ARG A 161 -6.71 -0.30 3.69
N ALA A 162 -6.66 -0.41 5.02
CA ALA A 162 -5.51 -0.96 5.73
C ALA A 162 -5.36 -2.45 5.43
N ILE A 163 -4.11 -2.92 5.41
CA ILE A 163 -3.77 -4.33 5.24
C ILE A 163 -4.07 -5.11 6.52
N ASN A 164 -4.61 -6.31 6.34
CA ASN A 164 -4.73 -7.32 7.39
C ASN A 164 -3.49 -8.21 7.38
N TYR A 165 -2.74 -8.21 8.47
CA TYR A 165 -1.53 -9.03 8.60
C TYR A 165 -1.88 -10.39 9.19
N THR A 166 -1.53 -11.45 8.47
CA THR A 166 -1.88 -12.83 8.83
C THR A 166 -0.77 -13.80 8.44
N ASN A 167 -0.67 -14.89 9.15
CA ASN A 167 0.19 -16.03 8.78
C ASN A 167 -0.55 -17.06 7.93
N TYR A 168 -1.84 -16.88 7.74
CA TYR A 168 -2.68 -17.81 7.00
C TYR A 168 -3.34 -17.09 5.83
N LEU A 169 -3.31 -17.72 4.67
CA LEU A 169 -4.15 -17.28 3.55
C LEU A 169 -5.62 -17.42 3.94
N ALA A 170 -6.44 -16.49 3.50
CA ALA A 170 -7.87 -16.71 3.54
C ALA A 170 -8.18 -17.99 2.76
N GLU A 171 -8.83 -18.93 3.41
CA GLU A 171 -9.39 -20.09 2.71
C GLU A 171 -10.42 -19.59 1.71
N LEU A 172 -10.24 -19.99 0.47
CA LEU A 172 -11.19 -19.71 -0.58
C LEU A 172 -12.09 -20.94 -0.69
N GLU A 173 -13.24 -20.86 -0.05
CA GLU A 173 -14.26 -21.87 -0.21
C GLU A 173 -14.89 -21.73 -1.59
N THR A 174 -14.87 -22.82 -2.37
CA THR A 174 -15.62 -22.92 -3.61
C THR A 174 -16.39 -24.25 -3.61
N SER A 175 -17.62 -24.22 -4.10
CA SER A 175 -18.40 -25.44 -4.20
C SER A 175 -17.97 -26.28 -5.40
N LEU A 176 -18.07 -27.60 -5.27
CA LEU A 176 -17.86 -28.52 -6.39
C LEU A 176 -18.87 -28.29 -7.52
N GLU A 177 -20.06 -27.83 -7.20
CA GLU A 177 -21.09 -27.49 -8.18
C GLU A 177 -20.65 -26.32 -9.04
N ASP A 178 -20.03 -25.30 -8.46
CA ASP A 178 -19.47 -24.16 -9.19
C ASP A 178 -18.35 -24.57 -10.12
N ILE A 179 -17.49 -25.51 -9.70
CA ILE A 179 -16.40 -26.05 -10.52
C ILE A 179 -16.94 -26.92 -11.66
N ASN A 180 -17.89 -27.82 -11.37
CA ASN A 180 -18.41 -28.78 -12.34
C ASN A 180 -19.43 -28.20 -13.30
N SER A 181 -20.20 -27.20 -12.89
CA SER A 181 -21.21 -26.54 -13.75
C SER A 181 -20.56 -25.66 -14.84
N GLY A 182 -19.25 -25.52 -14.82
CA GLY A 182 -18.57 -24.54 -15.67
C GLY A 182 -18.86 -23.11 -15.22
N ALA A 183 -19.60 -22.95 -14.10
CA ALA A 183 -19.64 -21.69 -13.39
C ALA A 183 -18.17 -21.29 -13.18
N ARG A 184 -17.82 -20.14 -13.67
CA ARG A 184 -16.46 -19.64 -13.67
C ARG A 184 -15.94 -19.77 -12.26
N VAL A 185 -14.89 -20.56 -12.13
CA VAL A 185 -14.19 -20.70 -10.86
C VAL A 185 -14.02 -19.30 -10.30
N ILE A 186 -14.27 -19.14 -9.05
CA ILE A 186 -14.31 -17.93 -8.21
C ILE A 186 -13.19 -16.91 -8.48
N TYR A 187 -12.26 -17.26 -9.31
CA TYR A 187 -11.12 -16.48 -9.74
C TYR A 187 -11.28 -15.79 -11.10
N ASP A 188 -12.44 -15.87 -11.74
CA ASP A 188 -12.70 -15.09 -12.95
C ASP A 188 -12.84 -13.60 -12.58
N TYR A 189 -11.73 -12.93 -12.65
CA TYR A 189 -11.63 -11.49 -12.39
C TYR A 189 -12.41 -10.63 -13.41
N SER A 190 -12.92 -11.21 -14.47
CA SER A 190 -13.82 -10.51 -15.40
C SER A 190 -15.26 -10.41 -14.87
N SER A 191 -15.63 -11.25 -13.89
CA SER A 191 -16.92 -11.23 -13.18
C SER A 191 -16.77 -10.73 -11.74
N PHE A 192 -15.91 -9.77 -11.52
CA PHE A 192 -15.56 -9.23 -10.22
C PHE A 192 -16.68 -8.43 -9.52
N TYR A 193 -17.91 -8.85 -9.63
CA TYR A 193 -18.90 -8.56 -8.58
C TYR A 193 -18.54 -9.39 -7.33
N LEU A 194 -17.34 -9.14 -6.82
CA LEU A 194 -16.85 -9.90 -5.70
C LEU A 194 -17.49 -9.37 -4.44
N GLU A 195 -18.18 -10.28 -3.78
CA GLU A 195 -18.49 -10.14 -2.37
C GLU A 195 -17.26 -9.65 -1.61
N GLU A 196 -17.46 -8.85 -0.60
CA GLU A 196 -16.36 -8.25 0.22
C GLU A 196 -15.33 -9.30 0.67
N ASP A 197 -15.77 -10.55 0.87
CA ASP A 197 -14.90 -11.65 1.28
C ASP A 197 -13.83 -12.02 0.23
N LYS A 198 -14.14 -11.90 -1.04
CA LYS A 198 -13.21 -12.26 -2.13
C LYS A 198 -12.15 -11.19 -2.40
N LYS A 199 -12.39 -9.94 -1.98
CA LYS A 199 -11.39 -8.88 -2.03
C LYS A 199 -10.34 -9.01 -0.92
N LYS A 200 -10.62 -9.80 0.13
CA LYS A 200 -9.76 -9.90 1.32
C LYS A 200 -8.32 -10.25 0.98
N PHE A 201 -8.07 -11.15 0.04
CA PHE A 201 -6.71 -11.57 -0.29
C PHE A 201 -5.84 -10.45 -0.92
N LEU A 202 -6.44 -9.43 -1.57
CA LEU A 202 -5.69 -8.26 -2.06
C LEU A 202 -5.26 -7.32 -0.93
N PHE A 203 -5.85 -7.49 0.25
CA PHE A 203 -5.62 -6.67 1.43
C PHE A 203 -5.08 -7.50 2.61
N GLN A 204 -4.41 -8.59 2.31
CA GLN A 204 -3.67 -9.40 3.26
C GLN A 204 -2.17 -9.33 2.97
N LYS A 205 -1.37 -9.48 4.01
CA LYS A 205 0.08 -9.56 3.92
C LYS A 205 0.61 -10.46 5.01
N CYS A 206 1.78 -11.08 4.79
CA CYS A 206 2.42 -11.88 5.79
C CYS A 206 2.72 -11.05 7.05
N GLN A 207 2.56 -11.67 8.23
CA GLN A 207 2.78 -11.03 9.53
C GLN A 207 4.18 -10.41 9.67
N ASP A 208 5.18 -10.92 8.96
CA ASP A 208 6.53 -10.37 8.95
C ASP A 208 6.62 -8.94 8.42
N TYR A 209 5.61 -8.50 7.66
CA TYR A 209 5.53 -7.14 7.09
C TYR A 209 4.68 -6.18 7.94
N ARG A 210 4.18 -6.58 9.11
CA ARG A 210 3.28 -5.76 9.94
C ARG A 210 3.82 -4.37 10.29
N ASP A 211 5.16 -4.24 10.34
CA ASP A 211 5.82 -2.97 10.65
C ASP A 211 5.66 -1.93 9.54
N GLU A 212 5.24 -2.33 8.34
CA GLU A 212 4.94 -1.40 7.25
C GLU A 212 3.67 -0.60 7.52
N ASN A 213 2.76 -1.13 8.35
CA ASN A 213 1.44 -0.55 8.64
C ASN A 213 0.77 -0.01 7.37
N GLU A 214 0.69 -0.91 6.38
CA GLU A 214 0.33 -0.56 5.01
C GLU A 214 -1.14 -0.17 4.87
N TYR A 215 -1.38 0.86 4.06
CA TYR A 215 -2.68 1.24 3.52
C TYR A 215 -2.61 1.11 2.01
N ARG A 216 -3.46 0.28 1.43
CA ARG A 216 -3.40 -0.10 0.03
C ARG A 216 -4.61 0.43 -0.74
N PHE A 217 -4.35 0.94 -1.95
CA PHE A 217 -5.34 1.27 -2.97
C PHE A 217 -5.27 0.21 -4.06
N CYS A 218 -6.41 -0.36 -4.44
CA CYS A 218 -6.49 -1.37 -5.49
C CYS A 218 -7.57 -1.04 -6.49
N LEU A 219 -7.26 -1.28 -7.77
CA LEU A 219 -8.19 -1.19 -8.88
C LEU A 219 -7.96 -2.32 -9.89
N ILE A 220 -8.94 -2.53 -10.76
CA ILE A 220 -8.81 -3.33 -11.98
C ILE A 220 -8.87 -2.38 -13.17
N ASN A 221 -7.97 -2.57 -14.12
CA ASN A 221 -8.06 -1.92 -15.42
C ASN A 221 -8.09 -2.98 -16.52
N ARG A 222 -9.24 -3.15 -17.16
CA ARG A 222 -9.49 -4.18 -18.18
C ARG A 222 -8.93 -3.82 -19.55
N ALA A 223 -8.56 -2.57 -19.76
CA ALA A 223 -7.90 -2.12 -20.99
C ALA A 223 -6.43 -2.53 -21.08
N LEU A 224 -5.81 -2.96 -19.97
CA LEU A 224 -4.40 -3.35 -19.96
C LEU A 224 -4.20 -4.70 -20.68
N ASN A 225 -3.16 -4.77 -21.50
CA ASN A 225 -2.82 -5.97 -22.27
C ASN A 225 -1.68 -6.77 -21.61
N SER A 226 -0.94 -6.15 -20.71
CA SER A 226 0.27 -6.73 -20.09
C SER A 226 0.40 -6.27 -18.63
N PRO A 227 0.99 -7.11 -17.74
CA PRO A 227 1.31 -6.69 -16.38
C PRO A 227 2.34 -5.55 -16.34
N ASP A 228 3.17 -5.42 -17.37
CA ASP A 228 4.22 -4.40 -17.45
C ASP A 228 3.72 -3.04 -17.93
N GLU A 229 2.48 -2.98 -18.42
CA GLU A 229 1.87 -1.74 -18.87
C GLU A 229 1.67 -0.78 -17.71
N ALA A 230 2.30 0.39 -17.82
CA ALA A 230 2.32 1.36 -16.73
C ALA A 230 0.97 2.09 -16.59
N MET A 231 0.51 2.21 -15.35
CA MET A 231 -0.65 3.01 -14.99
C MET A 231 -0.26 4.02 -13.91
N PHE A 232 -0.81 5.22 -13.99
CA PHE A 232 -0.47 6.32 -13.08
C PHE A 232 -1.74 6.95 -12.51
N VAL A 233 -1.62 7.47 -11.29
CA VAL A 233 -2.63 8.34 -10.67
C VAL A 233 -2.03 9.72 -10.46
N ASN A 234 -2.68 10.75 -11.00
CA ASN A 234 -2.35 12.13 -10.69
C ASN A 234 -2.78 12.42 -9.26
N TYR A 235 -1.84 12.82 -8.41
CA TYR A 235 -2.12 13.05 -6.99
C TYR A 235 -2.71 14.45 -6.70
N GLY A 236 -2.81 15.32 -7.70
CA GLY A 236 -3.39 16.66 -7.57
C GLY A 236 -2.72 17.48 -6.47
N THR A 237 -3.53 18.03 -5.58
CA THR A 237 -3.09 18.83 -4.44
C THR A 237 -2.83 17.99 -3.17
N SER A 238 -2.97 16.67 -3.22
CA SER A 238 -2.88 15.82 -2.03
C SER A 238 -1.48 15.71 -1.42
N LEU A 239 -0.42 15.93 -2.19
CA LEU A 239 0.97 15.97 -1.68
C LEU A 239 1.16 17.25 -0.85
N LYS A 240 1.55 17.09 0.42
CA LYS A 240 1.70 18.21 1.38
C LYS A 240 3.13 18.43 1.84
N ALA A 241 3.89 17.34 1.99
CA ALA A 241 5.28 17.45 2.42
C ALA A 241 6.15 16.38 1.78
N VAL A 242 7.44 16.66 1.77
CA VAL A 242 8.52 15.72 1.48
C VAL A 242 9.44 15.69 2.69
N ILE A 243 9.66 14.49 3.21
CA ILE A 243 10.62 14.25 4.28
C ILE A 243 11.82 13.58 3.64
N LEU A 244 12.99 14.21 3.75
CA LEU A 244 14.26 13.68 3.24
C LEU A 244 14.92 12.78 4.29
N GLY A 245 15.53 11.71 3.84
CA GLY A 245 16.20 10.76 4.71
C GLY A 245 17.39 11.39 5.46
N GLN A 246 17.76 10.82 6.60
CA GLN A 246 18.87 11.35 7.41
C GLN A 246 20.19 11.43 6.63
N ARG A 247 20.42 10.49 5.71
CA ARG A 247 21.65 10.44 4.88
C ARG A 247 21.56 11.31 3.62
N PHE A 248 20.44 12.00 3.40
CA PHE A 248 20.32 12.95 2.30
C PHE A 248 21.39 14.05 2.43
N SER A 249 22.15 14.28 1.33
CA SER A 249 23.12 15.35 1.29
C SER A 249 22.43 16.70 1.09
N THR A 250 22.60 17.61 2.02
CA THR A 250 22.06 18.98 1.94
C THR A 250 22.67 19.83 0.81
N SER A 251 23.78 19.36 0.21
CA SER A 251 24.33 19.99 -1.00
C SER A 251 23.48 19.74 -2.26
N LEU A 252 22.56 18.75 -2.22
CA LEU A 252 21.63 18.48 -3.29
C LEU A 252 20.33 19.25 -3.03
N ASN A 253 19.94 20.09 -3.97
CA ASN A 253 18.64 20.77 -3.91
C ASN A 253 17.60 19.89 -4.60
N LEU A 254 16.61 19.40 -3.85
CA LEU A 254 15.48 18.68 -4.43
C LEU A 254 14.42 19.71 -4.84
N ALA A 255 14.21 19.85 -6.13
CA ALA A 255 13.11 20.67 -6.64
C ALA A 255 11.77 20.00 -6.30
N THR A 256 11.00 20.63 -5.42
CA THR A 256 9.63 20.20 -5.06
C THR A 256 8.61 21.21 -5.59
N PRO A 257 7.35 20.84 -5.77
CA PRO A 257 6.28 21.79 -6.04
C PRO A 257 6.22 22.90 -4.99
N ASP A 258 5.86 24.12 -5.38
CA ASP A 258 5.95 25.33 -4.52
C ASP A 258 5.12 25.25 -3.21
N ASN A 259 4.04 24.50 -3.22
CA ASN A 259 3.13 24.32 -2.08
C ASN A 259 3.47 23.12 -1.20
N VAL A 260 4.62 22.49 -1.39
CA VAL A 260 5.05 21.27 -0.68
C VAL A 260 6.15 21.63 0.31
N GLU A 261 5.87 21.41 1.60
CA GLU A 261 6.85 21.66 2.66
C GLU A 261 7.96 20.60 2.63
N GLN A 262 9.19 21.01 2.95
CA GLN A 262 10.34 20.11 3.01
C GLN A 262 10.86 19.97 4.42
N PHE A 263 11.04 18.72 4.83
CA PHE A 263 11.63 18.34 6.10
C PHE A 263 12.80 17.38 5.89
N LYS A 264 13.64 17.25 6.90
CA LYS A 264 14.65 16.19 7.00
C LYS A 264 14.41 15.41 8.29
N ILE A 265 14.40 14.08 8.19
CA ILE A 265 14.35 13.24 9.39
C ILE A 265 15.72 13.26 10.08
N MET A 266 15.68 13.39 11.40
CA MET A 266 16.84 13.30 12.28
C MET A 266 16.60 12.21 13.32
N TRP A 267 17.61 11.40 13.58
CA TRP A 267 17.59 10.40 14.64
C TRP A 267 18.59 10.76 15.72
N THR A 268 18.11 11.06 16.92
CA THR A 268 18.93 11.42 18.06
C THR A 268 18.65 10.44 19.18
N PHE A 269 19.63 9.63 19.57
CA PHE A 269 19.47 8.58 20.58
C PHE A 269 18.28 7.65 20.34
N GLY A 270 18.04 7.28 19.06
CA GLY A 270 16.92 6.42 18.65
C GLY A 270 15.56 7.10 18.59
N ARG A 271 15.48 8.41 18.86
CA ARG A 271 14.24 9.19 18.75
C ARG A 271 14.21 9.95 17.42
N PRO A 272 13.15 9.77 16.61
CA PRO A 272 13.00 10.52 15.36
C PRO A 272 12.47 11.93 15.64
N SER A 273 12.90 12.90 14.83
CA SER A 273 12.35 14.25 14.78
C SER A 273 12.41 14.78 13.35
N LEU A 274 11.66 15.83 13.05
CA LEU A 274 11.69 16.51 11.77
C LEU A 274 12.35 17.87 11.93
N LEU A 275 13.28 18.16 11.02
CA LEU A 275 13.86 19.49 10.83
C LEU A 275 13.27 20.09 9.57
N LYS A 276 12.57 21.22 9.68
CA LYS A 276 12.05 21.94 8.52
C LYS A 276 13.20 22.57 7.74
N ILE A 277 13.16 22.37 6.41
CA ILE A 277 14.19 22.89 5.49
C ILE A 277 13.60 24.05 4.67
N LYS A 278 12.37 23.92 4.23
CA LYS A 278 11.66 24.90 3.40
C LYS A 278 10.16 24.92 3.72
#